data_b21dab631bd01a654b74f99237f9243a
#
_entry.id   b21dab631bd01a654b74f99237f9243a
#
_cell.length_a   1.000
_cell.length_b   1.000
_cell.length_c   1.000
_cell.angle_alpha   90.00
_cell.angle_beta   90.00
_cell.angle_gamma   90.00
#
_symmetry.space_group_name_H-M   'P 1'
#
loop_
_entity.id
_entity.type
_entity.pdbx_description
1 polymer ?
#
loop_
_entity_poly.entity_id
_entity_poly.type
_entity_poly.pdbx_seq_one_letter_code
_entity_poly.pdbx_strand_id
1 'polypeptide(L)'
;MSIDVEGGFVNRLRGVAGPLPENERISEILTPLQSYNLYSFYAKQLFALGFNLNLAPVAEICTNDNKDFLSGRSYGSEIQAIEYATKSINAYQNSNVGCVVKHFPGNTNIDPHIGLPKIDMSQQEFDQIVKVFSEVIKSNPSGVLMSHAIVPSFDKHPACLSKFWVTDVLRNKIGYDGIIFSDDIFMGALINNGYSPKVASKLAILAGVNCIMISEKKFGRWMELLIEACKEDDSLIFRIDESVFKILKYKLRHNIIQAEFDKISNSYLIKAKPVYKIDDSLLNKRRIVFRIARISYLDM
;
A
#
# COMPACT_ATOMS: atom_id res chain seq x y z
N MET A 1 -11.22 7.38 -1.61
CA MET A 1 -11.23 6.41 -0.50
C MET A 1 -10.23 5.31 -0.81
N SER A 2 -9.55 4.76 0.22
CA SER A 2 -8.66 3.61 0.10
C SER A 2 -9.32 2.35 0.66
N ILE A 3 -8.83 1.18 0.23
CA ILE A 3 -9.34 -0.12 0.65
C ILE A 3 -8.25 -1.18 0.56
N ASP A 4 -8.34 -2.24 1.37
CA ASP A 4 -7.54 -3.46 1.28
C ASP A 4 -8.31 -4.54 0.49
N VAL A 5 -7.88 -4.76 -0.74
CA VAL A 5 -8.34 -5.85 -1.59
C VAL A 5 -7.12 -6.50 -2.24
N GLU A 6 -6.51 -7.45 -1.51
CA GLU A 6 -5.37 -8.24 -1.98
C GLU A 6 -5.87 -9.47 -2.77
N GLY A 7 -6.92 -10.08 -2.28
CA GLY A 7 -7.47 -11.37 -2.67
C GLY A 7 -7.59 -12.30 -1.46
N GLY A 8 -8.13 -13.49 -1.65
CA GLY A 8 -8.32 -14.46 -0.60
C GLY A 8 -9.12 -13.89 0.59
N PHE A 9 -8.58 -14.08 1.79
CA PHE A 9 -9.25 -13.59 3.00
C PHE A 9 -8.99 -12.07 3.26
N VAL A 10 -7.96 -11.45 2.66
CA VAL A 10 -7.75 -9.99 2.69
C VAL A 10 -8.50 -9.34 1.54
N ASN A 11 -9.82 -9.42 1.61
CA ASN A 11 -10.73 -8.78 0.67
C ASN A 11 -11.90 -8.17 1.44
N ARG A 12 -11.83 -6.86 1.69
CA ARG A 12 -12.85 -6.12 2.45
C ARG A 12 -14.18 -6.00 1.71
N LEU A 13 -14.20 -6.26 0.41
CA LEU A 13 -15.40 -6.20 -0.44
C LEU A 13 -15.91 -7.57 -0.88
N ARG A 14 -15.44 -8.69 -0.31
CA ARG A 14 -15.85 -10.04 -0.73
C ARG A 14 -17.37 -10.24 -0.74
N GLY A 15 -18.08 -9.62 0.19
CA GLY A 15 -19.56 -9.67 0.26
C GLY A 15 -20.27 -8.74 -0.74
N VAL A 16 -19.57 -7.78 -1.34
CA VAL A 16 -20.13 -6.77 -2.25
C VAL A 16 -19.67 -6.97 -3.67
N ALA A 17 -18.36 -7.05 -3.92
CA ALA A 17 -17.75 -7.20 -5.24
C ALA A 17 -17.46 -8.67 -5.62
N GLY A 18 -17.71 -9.61 -4.71
CA GLY A 18 -17.42 -11.02 -4.89
C GLY A 18 -16.00 -11.41 -4.45
N PRO A 19 -15.69 -12.72 -4.47
CA PRO A 19 -14.37 -13.21 -4.11
C PRO A 19 -13.35 -12.86 -5.20
N LEU A 20 -12.15 -12.44 -4.78
CA LEU A 20 -10.94 -12.41 -5.61
C LEU A 20 -10.05 -13.53 -5.07
N PRO A 21 -9.54 -14.46 -5.90
CA PRO A 21 -8.66 -15.52 -5.44
C PRO A 21 -7.40 -14.98 -4.74
N GLU A 22 -6.76 -15.82 -3.96
CA GLU A 22 -5.46 -15.54 -3.36
C GLU A 22 -4.39 -15.33 -4.43
N ASN A 23 -3.40 -14.48 -4.16
CA ASN A 23 -2.35 -14.17 -5.12
C ASN A 23 -1.53 -15.40 -5.50
N GLU A 24 -1.23 -16.28 -4.55
CA GLU A 24 -0.57 -17.57 -4.78
C GLU A 24 -1.37 -18.41 -5.80
N ARG A 25 -2.68 -18.54 -5.58
CA ARG A 25 -3.53 -19.28 -6.50
C ARG A 25 -3.62 -18.62 -7.88
N ILE A 26 -3.64 -17.29 -7.94
CA ILE A 26 -3.63 -16.54 -9.20
C ILE A 26 -2.35 -16.83 -9.98
N SER A 27 -1.18 -16.83 -9.34
CA SER A 27 0.10 -17.09 -10.01
C SER A 27 0.30 -18.55 -10.42
N GLU A 28 -0.40 -19.48 -9.77
CA GLU A 28 -0.36 -20.92 -10.12
C GLU A 28 -1.23 -21.26 -11.34
N ILE A 29 -2.44 -20.68 -11.43
CA ILE A 29 -3.45 -21.13 -12.39
C ILE A 29 -3.71 -20.18 -13.55
N LEU A 30 -3.34 -18.91 -13.42
CA LEU A 30 -3.58 -17.90 -14.47
C LEU A 30 -2.25 -17.47 -15.11
N THR A 31 -2.29 -17.26 -16.42
CA THR A 31 -1.19 -16.52 -17.06
C THR A 31 -1.20 -15.06 -16.62
N PRO A 32 -0.06 -14.33 -16.73
CA PRO A 32 -0.01 -12.92 -16.39
C PRO A 32 -1.03 -12.04 -17.12
N LEU A 33 -1.38 -12.38 -18.36
CA LEU A 33 -2.43 -11.69 -19.11
C LEU A 33 -3.83 -11.97 -18.56
N GLN A 34 -4.10 -13.21 -18.16
CA GLN A 34 -5.37 -13.56 -17.52
C GLN A 34 -5.51 -12.88 -16.16
N SER A 35 -4.44 -12.81 -15.37
CA SER A 35 -4.44 -12.09 -14.09
C SER A 35 -4.70 -10.59 -14.30
N TYR A 36 -4.08 -9.95 -15.30
CA TYR A 36 -4.37 -8.57 -15.66
C TYR A 36 -5.87 -8.36 -15.95
N ASN A 37 -6.49 -9.24 -16.73
CA ASN A 37 -7.92 -9.13 -17.07
C ASN A 37 -8.80 -9.28 -15.81
N LEU A 38 -8.47 -10.21 -14.92
CA LEU A 38 -9.16 -10.41 -13.65
C LEU A 38 -9.06 -9.16 -12.77
N TYR A 39 -7.85 -8.62 -12.57
CA TYR A 39 -7.64 -7.41 -11.79
C TYR A 39 -8.31 -6.18 -12.43
N SER A 40 -8.29 -6.04 -13.75
CA SER A 40 -8.98 -4.94 -14.45
C SER A 40 -10.48 -4.99 -14.21
N PHE A 41 -11.06 -6.17 -14.22
CA PHE A 41 -12.47 -6.35 -13.92
C PHE A 41 -12.78 -5.93 -12.47
N TYR A 42 -11.96 -6.38 -11.52
CA TYR A 42 -12.14 -6.07 -10.10
C TYR A 42 -11.93 -4.57 -9.81
N ALA A 43 -10.92 -3.98 -10.44
CA ALA A 43 -10.61 -2.55 -10.34
C ALA A 43 -11.76 -1.64 -10.78
N LYS A 44 -12.45 -2.01 -11.88
CA LYS A 44 -13.63 -1.28 -12.36
C LYS A 44 -14.77 -1.30 -11.33
N GLN A 45 -14.92 -2.41 -10.59
CA GLN A 45 -15.91 -2.47 -9.51
C GLN A 45 -15.52 -1.57 -8.33
N LEU A 46 -14.24 -1.57 -7.94
CA LEU A 46 -13.73 -0.68 -6.90
C LEU A 46 -13.98 0.79 -7.26
N PHE A 47 -13.64 1.15 -8.49
CA PHE A 47 -13.85 2.50 -9.00
C PHE A 47 -15.33 2.90 -8.97
N ALA A 48 -16.22 2.02 -9.46
CA ALA A 48 -17.67 2.24 -9.43
C ALA A 48 -18.24 2.39 -8.01
N LEU A 49 -17.63 1.73 -7.02
CA LEU A 49 -17.96 1.88 -5.59
C LEU A 49 -17.32 3.11 -4.93
N GLY A 50 -16.57 3.94 -5.68
CA GLY A 50 -15.97 5.17 -5.20
C GLY A 50 -14.59 5.00 -4.55
N PHE A 51 -13.97 3.81 -4.64
CA PHE A 51 -12.58 3.61 -4.21
C PHE A 51 -11.63 4.04 -5.31
N ASN A 52 -10.59 4.76 -4.95
CA ASN A 52 -9.58 5.27 -5.88
C ASN A 52 -8.14 4.88 -5.50
N LEU A 53 -7.98 4.10 -4.43
CA LEU A 53 -6.70 3.55 -3.99
C LEU A 53 -6.90 2.17 -3.39
N ASN A 54 -6.16 1.17 -3.88
CA ASN A 54 -6.08 -0.17 -3.31
C ASN A 54 -4.75 -0.35 -2.59
N LEU A 55 -4.78 -0.77 -1.32
CA LEU A 55 -3.59 -1.09 -0.53
C LEU A 55 -3.08 -2.50 -0.88
N ALA A 56 -2.79 -2.72 -2.14
CA ALA A 56 -2.28 -3.93 -2.77
C ALA A 56 -1.56 -3.55 -4.09
N PRO A 57 -0.74 -4.44 -4.67
CA PRO A 57 -0.48 -5.85 -4.33
C PRO A 57 0.59 -6.06 -3.26
N VAL A 58 0.62 -7.30 -2.73
CA VAL A 58 1.74 -7.80 -1.94
C VAL A 58 2.83 -8.26 -2.91
N ALA A 59 4.00 -7.62 -2.85
CA ALA A 59 5.15 -7.95 -3.70
C ALA A 59 6.27 -8.68 -2.95
N GLU A 60 5.98 -9.16 -1.76
CA GLU A 60 6.93 -9.96 -0.98
C GLU A 60 7.14 -11.33 -1.61
N ILE A 61 8.40 -11.78 -1.66
CA ILE A 61 8.75 -13.15 -2.04
C ILE A 61 8.32 -14.07 -0.90
N CYS A 62 7.69 -15.20 -1.24
CA CYS A 62 7.34 -16.23 -0.25
C CYS A 62 8.58 -17.07 0.10
N THR A 63 8.92 -17.14 1.37
CA THR A 63 10.02 -17.94 1.93
C THR A 63 9.53 -18.75 3.12
N ASN A 64 10.35 -19.66 3.64
CA ASN A 64 10.00 -20.39 4.86
C ASN A 64 9.82 -19.48 6.08
N ASP A 65 10.46 -18.30 6.08
CA ASP A 65 10.45 -17.37 7.21
C ASP A 65 9.23 -16.46 7.24
N ASN A 66 8.44 -16.41 6.16
CA ASN A 66 7.25 -15.56 6.07
C ASN A 66 5.99 -16.23 5.49
N LYS A 67 6.09 -17.50 5.06
CA LYS A 67 4.99 -18.20 4.37
C LYS A 67 3.72 -18.32 5.21
N ASP A 68 3.86 -18.54 6.52
CA ASP A 68 2.71 -18.72 7.42
C ASP A 68 1.95 -17.40 7.62
N PHE A 69 2.69 -16.29 7.73
CA PHE A 69 2.09 -14.95 7.80
C PHE A 69 1.51 -14.51 6.46
N LEU A 70 2.21 -14.76 5.36
CA LEU A 70 1.73 -14.40 4.03
C LEU A 70 0.53 -15.23 3.61
N SER A 71 0.49 -16.54 3.92
CA SER A 71 -0.69 -17.41 3.78
C SER A 71 -1.50 -17.16 2.51
N GLY A 72 -0.90 -17.38 1.33
CA GLY A 72 -1.50 -17.14 0.02
C GLY A 72 -1.51 -15.69 -0.47
N ARG A 73 -1.08 -14.71 0.35
CA ARG A 73 -1.02 -13.29 -0.03
C ARG A 73 0.11 -12.96 -1.01
N SER A 74 1.22 -13.73 -1.00
CA SER A 74 2.30 -13.60 -1.97
C SER A 74 1.98 -14.31 -3.28
N TYR A 75 2.61 -13.89 -4.37
CA TYR A 75 2.59 -14.62 -5.64
C TYR A 75 3.57 -15.79 -5.69
N GLY A 76 4.46 -15.93 -4.71
CA GLY A 76 5.44 -17.00 -4.60
C GLY A 76 6.88 -16.55 -4.81
N SER A 77 7.52 -16.98 -5.90
CA SER A 77 8.91 -16.69 -6.22
C SER A 77 9.18 -15.26 -6.63
N GLU A 78 10.45 -14.87 -6.70
CA GLU A 78 10.90 -13.56 -7.20
C GLU A 78 10.28 -13.21 -8.57
N ILE A 79 10.34 -14.14 -9.52
CA ILE A 79 9.82 -13.93 -10.88
C ILE A 79 8.31 -13.71 -10.85
N GLN A 80 7.57 -14.54 -10.11
CA GLN A 80 6.14 -14.41 -9.96
C GLN A 80 5.75 -13.10 -9.25
N ALA A 81 6.46 -12.74 -8.18
CA ALA A 81 6.21 -11.48 -7.46
C ALA A 81 6.36 -10.27 -8.40
N ILE A 82 7.43 -10.21 -9.19
CA ILE A 82 7.66 -9.11 -10.16
C ILE A 82 6.54 -9.10 -11.22
N GLU A 83 6.31 -10.24 -11.85
CA GLU A 83 5.43 -10.32 -13.01
C GLU A 83 3.97 -10.05 -12.65
N TYR A 84 3.43 -10.73 -11.64
CA TYR A 84 2.02 -10.62 -11.29
C TYR A 84 1.70 -9.34 -10.52
N ALA A 85 2.60 -8.85 -9.64
CA ALA A 85 2.41 -7.55 -9.01
C ALA A 85 2.38 -6.43 -10.05
N THR A 86 3.27 -6.47 -11.06
CA THR A 86 3.28 -5.54 -12.20
C THR A 86 1.96 -5.57 -12.96
N LYS A 87 1.41 -6.76 -13.26
CA LYS A 87 0.11 -6.90 -13.93
C LYS A 87 -1.04 -6.35 -13.06
N SER A 88 -1.02 -6.62 -11.78
CA SER A 88 -2.00 -6.08 -10.82
C SER A 88 -1.98 -4.54 -10.83
N ILE A 89 -0.81 -3.93 -10.64
CA ILE A 89 -0.67 -2.47 -10.63
C ILE A 89 -1.20 -1.86 -11.92
N ASN A 90 -0.75 -2.37 -13.08
CA ASN A 90 -1.17 -1.84 -14.38
C ASN A 90 -2.69 -1.98 -14.59
N ALA A 91 -3.29 -3.09 -14.18
CA ALA A 91 -4.73 -3.33 -14.31
C ALA A 91 -5.56 -2.35 -13.48
N TYR A 92 -5.18 -2.16 -12.21
CA TYR A 92 -5.88 -1.23 -11.32
C TYR A 92 -5.70 0.22 -11.78
N GLN A 93 -4.47 0.65 -12.09
CA GLN A 93 -4.19 2.02 -12.49
C GLN A 93 -4.82 2.40 -13.83
N ASN A 94 -4.82 1.47 -14.81
CA ASN A 94 -5.55 1.66 -16.07
C ASN A 94 -7.08 1.72 -15.89
N SER A 95 -7.57 1.31 -14.71
CA SER A 95 -8.98 1.42 -14.32
C SER A 95 -9.24 2.57 -13.33
N ASN A 96 -8.34 3.56 -13.24
CA ASN A 96 -8.40 4.73 -12.35
C ASN A 96 -8.42 4.41 -10.85
N VAL A 97 -7.86 3.28 -10.45
CA VAL A 97 -7.63 2.92 -9.04
C VAL A 97 -6.13 2.82 -8.82
N GLY A 98 -5.57 3.69 -7.97
CA GLY A 98 -4.16 3.62 -7.61
C GLY A 98 -3.84 2.35 -6.82
N CYS A 99 -2.57 1.92 -6.86
CA CYS A 99 -2.07 0.78 -6.09
C CYS A 99 -0.99 1.18 -5.11
N VAL A 100 -0.98 0.52 -3.95
CA VAL A 100 0.09 0.63 -2.95
C VAL A 100 0.76 -0.72 -2.80
N VAL A 101 1.99 -0.82 -3.27
CA VAL A 101 2.80 -2.06 -3.19
C VAL A 101 3.27 -2.27 -1.75
N LYS A 102 3.24 -3.52 -1.26
CA LYS A 102 3.56 -3.83 0.13
C LYS A 102 4.17 -5.21 0.32
N HIS A 103 4.80 -5.46 1.43
CA HIS A 103 5.25 -4.55 2.48
C HIS A 103 6.77 -4.43 2.38
N PHE A 104 7.31 -3.25 2.21
CA PHE A 104 8.75 -3.06 2.05
C PHE A 104 9.45 -2.91 3.42
N PRO A 105 10.57 -3.60 3.70
CA PRO A 105 11.30 -4.55 2.85
C PRO A 105 10.82 -6.00 2.97
N GLY A 106 9.79 -6.30 3.75
CA GLY A 106 9.22 -7.62 3.94
C GLY A 106 8.73 -7.88 5.35
N ASN A 107 8.24 -9.09 5.61
CA ASN A 107 7.77 -9.58 6.90
C ASN A 107 8.38 -10.96 7.22
N THR A 108 8.11 -11.45 8.43
CA THR A 108 8.38 -12.80 8.88
C THR A 108 7.07 -13.51 9.24
N ASN A 109 7.14 -14.75 9.76
CA ASN A 109 5.98 -15.46 10.30
C ASN A 109 5.40 -14.83 11.59
N ILE A 110 6.06 -13.80 12.15
CA ILE A 110 5.53 -13.05 13.29
C ILE A 110 4.50 -12.04 12.77
N ASP A 111 3.26 -12.18 13.23
CA ASP A 111 2.20 -11.21 12.92
C ASP A 111 2.50 -9.85 13.57
N PRO A 112 2.65 -8.77 12.79
CA PRO A 112 2.94 -7.43 13.31
C PRO A 112 1.80 -6.84 14.16
N HIS A 113 0.59 -7.39 14.13
CA HIS A 113 -0.46 -7.02 15.07
C HIS A 113 -0.13 -7.41 16.52
N ILE A 114 0.71 -8.43 16.71
CA ILE A 114 1.01 -9.01 18.03
C ILE A 114 2.46 -8.72 18.43
N GLY A 115 3.41 -8.94 17.53
CA GLY A 115 4.84 -8.90 17.82
C GLY A 115 5.65 -8.10 16.79
N LEU A 116 6.92 -7.86 17.09
CA LEU A 116 7.86 -7.18 16.19
C LEU A 116 8.56 -8.21 15.29
N PRO A 117 8.28 -8.22 13.98
CA PRO A 117 8.98 -9.08 13.04
C PRO A 117 10.47 -8.69 13.00
N LYS A 118 11.37 -9.69 13.09
CA LYS A 118 12.82 -9.51 12.91
C LYS A 118 13.27 -10.35 11.72
N ILE A 119 13.80 -9.68 10.71
CA ILE A 119 14.35 -10.33 9.52
C ILE A 119 15.86 -10.44 9.71
N ASP A 120 16.34 -11.67 9.76
CA ASP A 120 17.78 -11.94 9.64
C ASP A 120 18.12 -11.95 8.15
N MET A 121 18.62 -10.83 7.65
CA MET A 121 18.79 -10.57 6.23
C MET A 121 20.28 -10.54 5.86
N SER A 122 20.67 -11.44 4.97
CA SER A 122 21.95 -11.42 4.30
C SER A 122 22.03 -10.32 3.24
N GLN A 123 23.23 -9.99 2.78
CA GLN A 123 23.42 -9.06 1.66
C GLN A 123 22.75 -9.53 0.37
N GLN A 124 22.76 -10.84 0.12
CA GLN A 124 22.11 -11.43 -1.06
C GLN A 124 20.59 -11.24 -1.03
N GLU A 125 19.96 -11.48 0.11
CA GLU A 125 18.52 -11.25 0.29
C GLU A 125 18.15 -9.77 0.20
N PHE A 126 18.99 -8.88 0.74
CA PHE A 126 18.83 -7.44 0.56
C PHE A 126 18.83 -7.07 -0.92
N ASP A 127 19.80 -7.54 -1.70
CA ASP A 127 19.91 -7.23 -3.13
C ASP A 127 18.72 -7.82 -3.91
N GLN A 128 18.22 -8.98 -3.51
CA GLN A 128 17.03 -9.62 -4.09
C GLN A 128 15.77 -8.80 -3.83
N ILE A 129 15.54 -8.34 -2.60
CA ILE A 129 14.40 -7.50 -2.23
C ILE A 129 14.46 -6.16 -2.97
N VAL A 130 15.64 -5.52 -2.99
CA VAL A 130 15.85 -4.28 -3.74
C VAL A 130 15.53 -4.47 -5.23
N LYS A 131 15.94 -5.60 -5.82
CA LYS A 131 15.65 -5.95 -7.21
C LYS A 131 14.15 -6.10 -7.45
N VAL A 132 13.43 -6.86 -6.62
CA VAL A 132 11.96 -7.06 -6.76
C VAL A 132 11.25 -5.72 -6.73
N PHE A 133 11.48 -4.92 -5.70
CA PHE A 133 10.81 -3.63 -5.59
C PHE A 133 11.22 -2.66 -6.69
N SER A 134 12.49 -2.65 -7.14
CA SER A 134 12.95 -1.83 -8.27
C SER A 134 12.20 -2.19 -9.55
N GLU A 135 12.00 -3.48 -9.84
CA GLU A 135 11.29 -3.92 -11.04
C GLU A 135 9.78 -3.59 -10.96
N VAL A 136 9.15 -3.87 -9.83
CA VAL A 136 7.73 -3.58 -9.62
C VAL A 136 7.44 -2.08 -9.67
N ILE A 137 8.33 -1.25 -9.13
CA ILE A 137 8.20 0.22 -9.12
C ILE A 137 8.26 0.83 -10.52
N LYS A 138 8.86 0.17 -11.52
CA LYS A 138 8.80 0.61 -12.93
C LYS A 138 7.37 0.73 -13.46
N SER A 139 6.41 0.02 -12.85
CA SER A 139 4.97 0.18 -13.12
C SER A 139 4.37 1.45 -12.53
N ASN A 140 5.20 2.30 -11.88
CA ASN A 140 4.82 3.57 -11.28
C ASN A 140 3.61 3.46 -10.32
N PRO A 141 3.66 2.58 -9.28
CA PRO A 141 2.57 2.46 -8.32
C PRO A 141 2.33 3.79 -7.60
N SER A 142 1.10 4.01 -7.17
CA SER A 142 0.68 5.21 -6.45
C SER A 142 1.33 5.35 -5.09
N GLY A 143 1.69 4.22 -4.47
CA GLY A 143 2.34 4.16 -3.17
C GLY A 143 3.18 2.91 -2.97
N VAL A 144 4.07 3.00 -1.97
CA VAL A 144 4.72 1.86 -1.34
C VAL A 144 4.43 1.92 0.15
N LEU A 145 3.99 0.80 0.72
CA LEU A 145 3.72 0.66 2.15
C LEU A 145 4.88 -0.07 2.81
N MET A 146 5.41 0.57 3.87
CA MET A 146 6.51 0.06 4.65
C MET A 146 6.04 -0.98 5.66
N SER A 147 6.81 -2.02 5.89
CA SER A 147 6.55 -2.97 6.99
C SER A 147 6.98 -2.41 8.35
N HIS A 148 6.54 -3.09 9.42
CA HIS A 148 7.05 -2.87 10.78
C HIS A 148 8.30 -3.72 11.09
N ALA A 149 8.76 -4.54 10.17
CA ALA A 149 9.89 -5.41 10.41
C ALA A 149 11.15 -4.62 10.75
N ILE A 150 11.92 -5.14 11.70
CA ILE A 150 13.28 -4.69 11.98
C ILE A 150 14.28 -5.62 11.26
N VAL A 151 15.31 -5.05 10.68
CA VAL A 151 16.39 -5.77 10.01
C VAL A 151 17.71 -5.39 10.69
N PRO A 152 18.09 -6.05 11.78
CA PRO A 152 19.17 -5.59 12.65
C PRO A 152 20.55 -5.48 11.98
N SER A 153 20.77 -6.25 10.91
CA SER A 153 22.00 -6.18 10.10
C SER A 153 22.15 -4.85 9.34
N PHE A 154 21.07 -4.07 9.14
CA PHE A 154 21.07 -2.81 8.41
C PHE A 154 20.62 -1.62 9.24
N ASP A 155 19.58 -1.75 10.06
CA ASP A 155 19.11 -0.69 10.96
C ASP A 155 18.45 -1.29 12.22
N LYS A 156 18.55 -0.56 13.32
CA LYS A 156 17.94 -0.92 14.61
C LYS A 156 16.47 -0.50 14.75
N HIS A 157 15.95 0.30 13.83
CA HIS A 157 14.56 0.76 13.86
C HIS A 157 13.66 -0.10 12.95
N PRO A 158 12.37 -0.25 13.28
CA PRO A 158 11.39 -0.77 12.35
C PRO A 158 11.44 -0.05 11.01
N ALA A 159 11.29 -0.77 9.90
CA ALA A 159 11.50 -0.23 8.56
C ALA A 159 10.67 1.03 8.26
N CYS A 160 9.42 1.11 8.73
CA CYS A 160 8.58 2.31 8.57
C CYS A 160 9.07 3.53 9.38
N LEU A 161 9.98 3.34 10.34
CA LEU A 161 10.56 4.39 11.18
C LEU A 161 12.04 4.66 10.85
N SER A 162 12.59 3.93 9.89
CA SER A 162 14.01 3.91 9.54
C SER A 162 14.31 4.84 8.36
N LYS A 163 15.15 5.83 8.57
CA LYS A 163 15.68 6.68 7.49
C LYS A 163 16.44 5.84 6.45
N PHE A 164 17.18 4.83 6.91
CA PHE A 164 17.88 3.92 6.00
C PHE A 164 16.92 3.25 5.02
N TRP A 165 15.85 2.61 5.49
CA TRP A 165 14.91 1.91 4.62
C TRP A 165 14.06 2.85 3.78
N VAL A 166 13.53 3.92 4.37
CA VAL A 166 12.62 4.85 3.69
C VAL A 166 13.36 5.77 2.72
N THR A 167 14.42 6.44 3.21
CA THR A 167 15.13 7.45 2.40
C THR A 167 16.28 6.84 1.62
N ASP A 168 17.22 6.14 2.29
CA ASP A 168 18.46 5.77 1.63
C ASP A 168 18.24 4.61 0.64
N VAL A 169 17.39 3.63 1.00
CA VAL A 169 17.10 2.50 0.11
C VAL A 169 15.94 2.82 -0.83
N LEU A 170 14.74 3.09 -0.32
CA LEU A 170 13.55 3.20 -1.18
C LEU A 170 13.58 4.47 -2.06
N ARG A 171 13.89 5.66 -1.48
CA ARG A 171 13.98 6.90 -2.27
C ARG A 171 15.22 6.97 -3.13
N ASN A 172 16.41 6.76 -2.55
CA ASN A 172 17.66 7.06 -3.23
C ASN A 172 18.18 5.88 -4.04
N LYS A 173 18.30 4.67 -3.47
CA LYS A 173 18.85 3.50 -4.17
C LYS A 173 17.89 2.95 -5.22
N ILE A 174 16.61 2.80 -4.87
CA ILE A 174 15.56 2.30 -5.79
C ILE A 174 15.01 3.42 -6.68
N GLY A 175 15.07 4.68 -6.26
CA GLY A 175 14.62 5.84 -7.02
C GLY A 175 13.10 6.06 -7.00
N TYR A 176 12.40 5.60 -5.95
CA TYR A 176 10.95 5.75 -5.87
C TYR A 176 10.52 7.16 -5.48
N ASP A 177 9.78 7.87 -6.35
CA ASP A 177 9.30 9.24 -6.10
C ASP A 177 7.81 9.33 -5.70
N GLY A 178 7.07 8.23 -5.63
CA GLY A 178 5.66 8.20 -5.24
C GLY A 178 5.43 8.40 -3.73
N ILE A 179 4.21 8.15 -3.27
CA ILE A 179 3.82 8.28 -1.86
C ILE A 179 4.33 7.08 -1.07
N ILE A 180 5.01 7.32 0.06
CA ILE A 180 5.40 6.26 1.00
C ILE A 180 4.43 6.29 2.17
N PHE A 181 3.83 5.12 2.45
CA PHE A 181 2.92 4.88 3.57
C PHE A 181 3.66 4.17 4.69
N SER A 182 3.39 4.51 5.95
CA SER A 182 3.64 3.57 7.04
C SER A 182 2.61 2.45 6.99
N ASP A 183 2.85 1.34 7.68
CA ASP A 183 1.75 0.51 8.15
C ASP A 183 1.09 1.16 9.38
N ASP A 184 0.03 0.56 9.93
CA ASP A 184 -0.71 1.16 11.04
C ASP A 184 0.15 1.29 12.30
N ILE A 185 0.40 2.53 12.72
CA ILE A 185 1.25 2.84 13.86
C ILE A 185 0.68 2.41 15.22
N PHE A 186 -0.54 1.91 15.25
CA PHE A 186 -1.19 1.33 16.43
C PHE A 186 -1.00 -0.18 16.55
N MET A 187 -0.32 -0.83 15.61
CA MET A 187 -0.01 -2.26 15.70
C MET A 187 0.92 -2.59 16.88
N GLY A 188 0.72 -3.80 17.43
CA GLY A 188 1.49 -4.31 18.56
C GLY A 188 3.00 -4.33 18.30
N ALA A 189 3.43 -4.51 17.06
CA ALA A 189 4.84 -4.43 16.66
C ALA A 189 5.52 -3.14 17.12
N LEU A 190 4.85 -2.01 17.11
CA LEU A 190 5.39 -0.74 17.56
C LEU A 190 5.10 -0.49 19.04
N ILE A 191 3.84 -0.55 19.44
CA ILE A 191 3.40 -0.16 20.80
C ILE A 191 4.07 -1.03 21.86
N ASN A 192 4.10 -2.36 21.66
CA ASN A 192 4.67 -3.30 22.63
C ASN A 192 6.21 -3.25 22.69
N ASN A 193 6.84 -2.53 21.75
CA ASN A 193 8.30 -2.38 21.66
C ASN A 193 8.79 -0.96 21.92
N GLY A 194 7.99 -0.14 22.64
CA GLY A 194 8.41 1.17 23.12
C GLY A 194 8.18 2.32 22.13
N TYR A 195 7.60 2.07 20.97
CA TYR A 195 7.23 3.12 20.01
C TYR A 195 5.78 3.54 20.24
N SER A 196 5.56 4.50 21.14
CA SER A 196 4.21 5.09 21.23
C SER A 196 3.81 5.72 19.91
N PRO A 197 2.49 5.82 19.60
CA PRO A 197 2.05 6.42 18.34
C PRO A 197 2.58 7.83 18.08
N LYS A 198 2.79 8.66 19.13
CA LYS A 198 3.44 9.97 19.03
C LYS A 198 4.89 9.84 18.54
N VAL A 199 5.67 8.95 19.15
CA VAL A 199 7.07 8.71 18.79
C VAL A 199 7.16 8.10 17.39
N ALA A 200 6.33 7.08 17.10
CA ALA A 200 6.28 6.44 15.79
C ALA A 200 5.96 7.45 14.67
N SER A 201 4.95 8.31 14.87
CA SER A 201 4.59 9.34 13.89
C SER A 201 5.76 10.29 13.61
N LYS A 202 6.42 10.81 14.65
CA LYS A 202 7.57 11.70 14.50
C LYS A 202 8.70 11.01 13.73
N LEU A 203 9.08 9.81 14.12
CA LEU A 203 10.16 9.05 13.47
C LEU A 203 9.82 8.72 12.02
N ALA A 204 8.59 8.29 11.73
CA ALA A 204 8.15 7.99 10.36
C ALA A 204 8.24 9.21 9.45
N ILE A 205 7.76 10.39 9.90
CA ILE A 205 7.85 11.65 9.14
C ILE A 205 9.31 12.00 8.87
N LEU A 206 10.16 11.95 9.89
CA LEU A 206 11.59 12.26 9.76
C LEU A 206 12.33 11.23 8.87
N ALA A 207 11.91 9.97 8.90
CA ALA A 207 12.44 8.93 8.02
C ALA A 207 12.08 9.15 6.54
N GLY A 208 11.02 9.90 6.22
CA GLY A 208 10.61 10.19 4.86
C GLY A 208 9.25 9.62 4.45
N VAL A 209 8.49 9.04 5.38
CA VAL A 209 7.11 8.61 5.15
C VAL A 209 6.23 9.82 4.87
N ASN A 210 5.31 9.69 3.89
CA ASN A 210 4.42 10.78 3.49
C ASN A 210 3.01 10.61 4.06
N CYS A 211 2.57 9.38 4.29
CA CYS A 211 1.23 9.09 4.75
C CYS A 211 1.30 8.10 5.92
N ILE A 212 0.90 8.53 7.10
CA ILE A 212 0.85 7.67 8.29
C ILE A 212 -0.51 7.02 8.37
N MET A 213 -0.52 5.68 8.45
CA MET A 213 -1.76 4.93 8.66
C MET A 213 -2.09 4.86 10.15
N ILE A 214 -3.36 5.10 10.47
CA ILE A 214 -3.89 5.17 11.83
C ILE A 214 -5.23 4.44 11.88
N SER A 215 -5.35 3.39 12.67
CA SER A 215 -6.62 2.69 12.93
C SER A 215 -7.53 3.43 13.93
N GLU A 216 -6.98 4.37 14.68
CA GLU A 216 -7.74 5.22 15.63
C GLU A 216 -8.71 6.14 14.88
N LYS A 217 -9.99 6.11 15.25
CA LYS A 217 -11.03 6.89 14.58
C LYS A 217 -11.06 8.38 14.96
N LYS A 218 -10.35 8.78 16.03
CA LYS A 218 -10.31 10.15 16.54
C LYS A 218 -9.06 10.89 16.04
N PHE A 219 -9.04 11.27 14.79
CA PHE A 219 -7.89 11.95 14.17
C PHE A 219 -7.51 13.29 14.83
N GLY A 220 -8.47 14.04 15.37
CA GLY A 220 -8.21 15.37 15.94
C GLY A 220 -7.10 15.36 16.99
N ARG A 221 -7.16 14.43 17.94
CA ARG A 221 -6.14 14.30 18.99
C ARG A 221 -4.71 14.09 18.43
N TRP A 222 -4.59 13.30 17.37
CA TRP A 222 -3.29 13.01 16.75
C TRP A 222 -2.77 14.20 15.96
N MET A 223 -3.64 14.96 15.31
CA MET A 223 -3.27 16.21 14.66
C MET A 223 -2.77 17.23 15.67
N GLU A 224 -3.42 17.38 16.83
CA GLU A 224 -2.95 18.26 17.90
C GLU A 224 -1.54 17.89 18.38
N LEU A 225 -1.28 16.59 18.61
CA LEU A 225 0.05 16.11 19.01
C LEU A 225 1.12 16.37 17.94
N LEU A 226 0.80 16.27 16.66
CA LEU A 226 1.72 16.61 15.58
C LEU A 226 1.97 18.12 15.49
N ILE A 227 0.94 18.94 15.66
CA ILE A 227 1.07 20.41 15.70
C ILE A 227 1.99 20.83 16.86
N GLU A 228 1.84 20.21 18.04
CA GLU A 228 2.73 20.47 19.17
C GLU A 228 4.17 20.05 18.86
N ALA A 229 4.37 18.87 18.26
CA ALA A 229 5.70 18.43 17.86
C ALA A 229 6.37 19.36 16.83
N CYS A 230 5.59 19.95 15.93
CA CYS A 230 6.07 20.93 14.95
C CYS A 230 6.52 22.26 15.60
N LYS A 231 5.98 22.63 16.77
CA LYS A 231 6.44 23.81 17.51
C LYS A 231 7.83 23.60 18.15
N GLU A 232 8.21 22.34 18.36
CA GLU A 232 9.48 21.94 18.96
C GLU A 232 10.57 21.63 17.91
N ASP A 233 10.19 21.39 16.65
CA ASP A 233 11.09 20.87 15.61
C ASP A 233 10.66 21.31 14.21
N ASP A 234 11.26 22.39 13.70
CA ASP A 234 10.96 22.96 12.38
C ASP A 234 11.21 21.98 11.23
N SER A 235 12.07 20.97 11.41
CA SER A 235 12.32 19.96 10.39
C SER A 235 11.08 19.12 10.09
N LEU A 236 10.18 18.94 11.06
CA LEU A 236 8.90 18.28 10.86
C LEU A 236 7.98 19.08 9.93
N ILE A 237 7.95 20.40 10.06
CA ILE A 237 7.13 21.29 9.23
C ILE A 237 7.54 21.11 7.76
N PHE A 238 8.85 21.20 7.48
CA PHE A 238 9.37 21.03 6.13
C PHE A 238 9.01 19.65 5.55
N ARG A 239 9.14 18.58 6.33
CA ARG A 239 8.80 17.21 5.90
C ARG A 239 7.29 17.04 5.66
N ILE A 240 6.45 17.65 6.49
CA ILE A 240 4.99 17.64 6.34
C ILE A 240 4.59 18.38 5.06
N ASP A 241 5.14 19.56 4.81
CA ASP A 241 4.84 20.35 3.62
C ASP A 241 5.22 19.60 2.34
N GLU A 242 6.39 18.96 2.31
CA GLU A 242 6.81 18.11 1.19
C GLU A 242 5.82 16.94 0.98
N SER A 243 5.38 16.32 2.07
CA SER A 243 4.43 15.20 2.02
C SER A 243 3.05 15.64 1.53
N VAL A 244 2.56 16.76 2.02
CA VAL A 244 1.29 17.37 1.58
C VAL A 244 1.37 17.72 0.08
N PHE A 245 2.47 18.30 -0.37
CA PHE A 245 2.69 18.61 -1.79
C PHE A 245 2.63 17.34 -2.65
N LYS A 246 3.31 16.26 -2.27
CA LYS A 246 3.26 14.98 -2.98
C LYS A 246 1.83 14.40 -3.04
N ILE A 247 1.12 14.44 -1.92
CA ILE A 247 -0.27 13.94 -1.83
C ILE A 247 -1.23 14.78 -2.70
N LEU A 248 -1.11 16.11 -2.67
CA LEU A 248 -1.94 17.00 -3.50
C LEU A 248 -1.63 16.80 -4.99
N LYS A 249 -0.35 16.69 -5.38
CA LYS A 249 0.08 16.39 -6.75
C LYS A 249 -0.52 15.06 -7.23
N TYR A 250 -0.50 14.01 -6.39
CA TYR A 250 -1.15 12.74 -6.68
C TYR A 250 -2.66 12.90 -6.89
N LYS A 251 -3.35 13.55 -5.97
CA LYS A 251 -4.80 13.77 -6.05
C LYS A 251 -5.21 14.55 -7.30
N LEU A 252 -4.43 15.56 -7.69
CA LEU A 252 -4.66 16.34 -8.93
C LEU A 252 -4.48 15.46 -10.18
N ARG A 253 -3.38 14.69 -10.26
CA ARG A 253 -3.10 13.80 -11.40
C ARG A 253 -4.18 12.74 -11.61
N HIS A 254 -4.74 12.23 -10.52
CA HIS A 254 -5.78 11.19 -10.55
C HIS A 254 -7.20 11.77 -10.54
N ASN A 255 -7.35 13.06 -10.79
CA ASN A 255 -8.64 13.71 -10.83
C ASN A 255 -9.51 13.54 -9.55
N ILE A 256 -8.88 13.36 -8.38
CA ILE A 256 -9.56 13.25 -7.08
C ILE A 256 -9.96 14.64 -6.58
N ILE A 257 -9.14 15.65 -6.87
CA ILE A 257 -9.37 17.06 -6.59
C ILE A 257 -9.19 17.89 -7.87
N GLN A 258 -9.70 19.10 -7.85
CA GLN A 258 -9.46 20.15 -8.85
C GLN A 258 -8.89 21.38 -8.15
N ALA A 259 -8.00 22.09 -8.82
CA ALA A 259 -7.51 23.40 -8.38
C ALA A 259 -8.02 24.47 -9.35
N GLU A 260 -8.67 25.48 -8.81
CA GLU A 260 -9.12 26.66 -9.57
C GLU A 260 -8.39 27.88 -9.02
N PHE A 261 -7.83 28.71 -9.90
CA PHE A 261 -7.19 29.94 -9.47
C PHE A 261 -8.24 31.01 -9.21
N ASP A 262 -8.31 31.49 -7.97
CA ASP A 262 -9.16 32.60 -7.57
C ASP A 262 -8.35 33.92 -7.69
N LYS A 263 -8.75 34.75 -8.64
CA LYS A 263 -8.12 36.05 -8.91
C LYS A 263 -8.32 37.07 -7.78
N ILE A 264 -9.38 36.91 -6.98
CA ILE A 264 -9.72 37.86 -5.91
C ILE A 264 -8.79 37.63 -4.72
N SER A 265 -8.63 36.40 -4.29
CA SER A 265 -7.75 36.03 -3.18
C SER A 265 -6.30 35.80 -3.61
N ASN A 266 -6.00 35.84 -4.93
CA ASN A 266 -4.70 35.49 -5.50
C ASN A 266 -4.17 34.14 -5.02
N SER A 267 -5.08 33.15 -4.94
CA SER A 267 -4.78 31.82 -4.41
C SER A 267 -5.49 30.72 -5.19
N TYR A 268 -5.10 29.47 -4.95
CA TYR A 268 -5.79 28.32 -5.53
C TYR A 268 -6.85 27.76 -4.59
N LEU A 269 -8.08 27.66 -5.07
CA LEU A 269 -9.16 26.94 -4.40
C LEU A 269 -9.11 25.47 -4.79
N ILE A 270 -8.99 24.60 -3.77
CA ILE A 270 -8.99 23.14 -3.98
C ILE A 270 -10.39 22.62 -3.71
N LYS A 271 -10.98 21.98 -4.72
CA LYS A 271 -12.32 21.37 -4.66
C LYS A 271 -12.22 19.86 -4.82
N ALA A 272 -12.92 19.11 -3.98
CA ALA A 272 -13.12 17.69 -4.21
C ALA A 272 -14.01 17.48 -5.44
N LYS A 273 -13.68 16.52 -6.29
CA LYS A 273 -14.62 16.10 -7.35
C LYS A 273 -15.78 15.33 -6.73
N PRO A 274 -16.99 15.48 -7.28
CA PRO A 274 -18.13 14.70 -6.82
C PRO A 274 -17.86 13.20 -7.00
N VAL A 275 -18.32 12.41 -6.04
CA VAL A 275 -18.28 10.95 -6.10
C VAL A 275 -19.09 10.50 -7.32
N TYR A 276 -18.53 9.60 -8.13
CA TYR A 276 -19.16 9.07 -9.31
C TYR A 276 -20.50 8.38 -8.95
N LYS A 277 -21.50 8.50 -9.85
CA LYS A 277 -22.71 7.68 -9.76
C LYS A 277 -22.32 6.21 -9.98
N ILE A 278 -22.83 5.33 -9.13
CA ILE A 278 -22.70 3.88 -9.31
C ILE A 278 -23.37 3.50 -10.62
N ASP A 279 -22.62 2.86 -11.50
CA ASP A 279 -23.16 2.31 -12.74
C ASP A 279 -23.78 0.93 -12.46
N ASP A 280 -25.09 0.88 -12.45
CA ASP A 280 -25.85 -0.36 -12.20
C ASP A 280 -25.51 -1.48 -13.21
N SER A 281 -25.02 -1.15 -14.41
CA SER A 281 -24.57 -2.14 -15.40
C SER A 281 -23.35 -2.95 -14.94
N LEU A 282 -22.45 -2.30 -14.17
CA LEU A 282 -21.30 -2.96 -13.55
C LEU A 282 -21.71 -3.86 -12.39
N LEU A 283 -22.72 -3.48 -11.62
CA LEU A 283 -23.27 -4.29 -10.54
C LEU A 283 -24.00 -5.53 -11.06
N ASN A 284 -24.64 -5.45 -12.23
CA ASN A 284 -25.31 -6.59 -12.86
C ASN A 284 -24.33 -7.61 -13.47
N LYS A 285 -23.14 -7.22 -13.93
CA LYS A 285 -22.08 -8.15 -14.35
C LYS A 285 -21.50 -8.97 -13.19
N ARG A 286 -21.78 -8.61 -11.96
CA ARG A 286 -21.47 -9.28 -10.70
C ARG A 286 -21.88 -10.77 -10.69
N ARG A 287 -23.04 -11.10 -11.27
CA ARG A 287 -23.55 -12.49 -11.34
C ARG A 287 -22.66 -13.43 -12.17
N ILE A 288 -21.91 -12.89 -13.13
CA ILE A 288 -21.04 -13.68 -14.01
C ILE A 288 -19.75 -14.06 -13.29
N VAL A 289 -19.15 -13.15 -12.52
CA VAL A 289 -17.92 -13.43 -11.74
C VAL A 289 -18.18 -14.40 -10.61
N PHE A 290 -19.34 -14.30 -9.94
CA PHE A 290 -19.76 -15.29 -8.94
C PHE A 290 -19.90 -16.70 -9.55
N ARG A 291 -20.33 -16.81 -10.79
CA ARG A 291 -20.39 -18.11 -11.49
C ARG A 291 -18.99 -18.63 -11.82
N ILE A 292 -18.09 -17.82 -12.31
CA ILE A 292 -16.71 -18.24 -12.67
C ILE A 292 -15.94 -18.64 -11.40
N ALA A 293 -16.00 -17.87 -10.33
CA ALA A 293 -15.37 -18.20 -9.06
C ALA A 293 -15.97 -19.45 -8.40
N ARG A 294 -17.29 -19.69 -8.57
CA ARG A 294 -17.97 -20.86 -8.02
C ARG A 294 -17.66 -22.14 -8.82
N ILE A 295 -17.43 -22.04 -10.11
CA ILE A 295 -17.02 -23.18 -10.95
C ILE A 295 -15.60 -23.63 -10.55
N SER A 296 -14.67 -22.72 -10.31
CA SER A 296 -13.32 -23.07 -9.84
C SER A 296 -13.26 -23.62 -8.41
N TYR A 297 -14.32 -23.44 -7.59
CA TYR A 297 -14.42 -24.01 -6.24
C TYR A 297 -15.16 -25.35 -6.17
N LEU A 298 -15.92 -25.71 -7.20
CA LEU A 298 -16.73 -26.93 -7.25
C LEU A 298 -16.08 -28.07 -8.07
N ASP A 299 -15.04 -27.76 -8.82
CA ASP A 299 -14.28 -28.74 -9.63
C ASP A 299 -12.94 -29.14 -8.94
N MET A 300 -12.79 -28.90 -7.64
CA MET A 300 -11.79 -29.46 -6.73
C MET A 300 -12.47 -30.29 -5.65
#